data_e15a0d057904ee1506b38da88696f67a
#
_entry.id   e15a0d057904ee1506b38da88696f67a
#
_cell.length_a   1.000
_cell.length_b   1.000
_cell.length_c   1.000
_cell.angle_alpha   90.00
_cell.angle_beta   90.00
_cell.angle_gamma   90.00
#
_symmetry.space_group_name_H-M   'P 1'
#
loop_
_entity.id
_entity.type
_entity.pdbx_description
1 polymer ?
#
loop_
_entity_poly.entity_id
_entity_poly.type
_entity_poly.pdbx_seq_one_letter_code
_entity_poly.pdbx_strand_id
1 'polypeptide(L)'
;MTRVCDIERFLYDWAPRDLAMPWDNVGLLVGDSGAEVRKVLVSLDVTEAVAAEAAAMGADLIVAHHPLMNCAWHKVQHVTADDAQGRTITTLLKNNVSAICMHTNLDAAEGGVNDALAERLGLQATKPLTDEKIGRVGTLNCEKTLVEFLQDVIKYLGCNGLRYVDCGRPVHRVAVGGGACG
;
A
#
# COMPACT_ATOMS: atom_id res chain seq x y z
N MET A 1 4.76 26.83 -4.44
CA MET A 1 5.56 25.79 -3.76
C MET A 1 4.59 24.70 -3.32
N THR A 2 4.92 23.44 -3.59
CA THR A 2 4.09 22.27 -3.21
C THR A 2 4.19 22.05 -1.72
N ARG A 3 3.06 21.81 -1.06
CA ARG A 3 2.98 21.51 0.39
C ARG A 3 2.50 20.10 0.64
N VAL A 4 2.68 19.61 1.85
CA VAL A 4 2.19 18.28 2.27
C VAL A 4 0.69 18.14 1.99
N CYS A 5 -0.13 19.15 2.34
CA CYS A 5 -1.59 19.12 2.07
C CYS A 5 -1.94 19.08 0.57
N ASP A 6 -1.09 19.60 -0.31
CA ASP A 6 -1.34 19.54 -1.76
C ASP A 6 -1.14 18.11 -2.27
N ILE A 7 -0.10 17.42 -1.76
CA ILE A 7 0.17 16.02 -2.07
C ILE A 7 -0.91 15.12 -1.48
N GLU A 8 -1.31 15.35 -0.22
CA GLU A 8 -2.40 14.59 0.39
C GLU A 8 -3.70 14.72 -0.40
N ARG A 9 -4.05 15.93 -0.85
CA ARG A 9 -5.23 16.17 -1.70
C ARG A 9 -5.11 15.39 -3.01
N PHE A 10 -3.98 15.46 -3.70
CA PHE A 10 -3.75 14.70 -4.93
C PHE A 10 -3.92 13.19 -4.72
N LEU A 11 -3.40 12.66 -3.62
CA LEU A 11 -3.55 11.25 -3.28
C LEU A 11 -5.01 10.87 -2.97
N TYR A 12 -5.77 11.76 -2.31
CA TYR A 12 -7.20 11.54 -2.06
C TYR A 12 -8.08 11.76 -3.29
N ASP A 13 -7.66 12.58 -4.25
CA ASP A 13 -8.34 12.69 -5.55
C ASP A 13 -8.24 11.37 -6.33
N TRP A 14 -7.15 10.62 -6.16
CA TRP A 14 -6.96 9.31 -6.76
C TRP A 14 -7.59 8.18 -5.93
N ALA A 15 -7.30 8.13 -4.65
CA ALA A 15 -7.77 7.11 -3.71
C ALA A 15 -8.52 7.77 -2.54
N PRO A 16 -9.80 8.14 -2.71
CA PRO A 16 -10.60 8.85 -1.72
C PRO A 16 -10.58 8.19 -0.34
N ARG A 17 -10.61 9.00 0.71
CA ARG A 17 -10.55 8.53 2.09
C ARG A 17 -11.74 7.64 2.48
N ASP A 18 -12.91 7.86 1.88
CA ASP A 18 -14.12 7.08 2.12
C ASP A 18 -14.07 5.66 1.54
N LEU A 19 -13.07 5.36 0.70
CA LEU A 19 -12.77 3.99 0.28
C LEU A 19 -11.98 3.20 1.34
N ALA A 20 -11.44 3.86 2.36
CA ALA A 20 -10.73 3.16 3.42
C ALA A 20 -11.69 2.34 4.29
N MET A 21 -11.21 1.19 4.76
CA MET A 21 -11.95 0.37 5.72
C MET A 21 -12.24 1.16 7.00
N PRO A 22 -13.38 0.97 7.68
CA PRO A 22 -13.77 1.76 8.85
C PRO A 22 -12.79 1.69 10.03
N TRP A 23 -11.97 0.65 10.08
CA TRP A 23 -10.95 0.43 11.11
C TRP A 23 -9.59 1.00 10.74
N ASP A 24 -9.41 1.47 9.50
CA ASP A 24 -8.11 1.88 8.97
C ASP A 24 -7.72 3.31 9.39
N ASN A 25 -6.44 3.64 9.20
CA ASN A 25 -5.89 4.96 9.49
C ASN A 25 -5.05 5.44 8.31
N VAL A 26 -5.63 6.28 7.46
CA VAL A 26 -5.01 6.78 6.23
C VAL A 26 -4.89 8.31 6.22
N GLY A 27 -3.98 8.82 5.41
CA GLY A 27 -3.69 10.23 5.23
C GLY A 27 -2.43 10.67 5.96
N LEU A 28 -2.35 11.96 6.27
CA LEU A 28 -1.23 12.54 7.03
C LEU A 28 -1.28 12.05 8.48
N LEU A 29 -0.36 11.16 8.84
CA LEU A 29 -0.29 10.58 10.18
C LEU A 29 0.71 11.27 11.08
N VAL A 30 1.81 11.81 10.53
CA VAL A 30 2.86 12.52 11.26
C VAL A 30 3.30 13.71 10.45
N GLY A 31 3.54 14.85 11.12
CA GLY A 31 4.16 16.02 10.50
C GLY A 31 3.23 17.23 10.38
N ASP A 32 3.60 18.15 9.50
CA ASP A 32 2.93 19.43 9.27
C ASP A 32 2.34 19.48 7.86
N SER A 33 1.03 19.62 7.75
CA SER A 33 0.30 19.75 6.49
C SER A 33 0.70 20.98 5.66
N GLY A 34 1.20 22.03 6.32
CA GLY A 34 1.64 23.28 5.70
C GLY A 34 3.10 23.26 5.24
N ALA A 35 3.88 22.24 5.63
CA ALA A 35 5.31 22.18 5.28
C ALA A 35 5.53 22.09 3.76
N GLU A 36 6.59 22.76 3.29
CA GLU A 36 7.00 22.69 1.89
C GLU A 36 7.62 21.33 1.57
N VAL A 37 7.28 20.78 0.41
CA VAL A 37 7.81 19.50 -0.07
C VAL A 37 8.56 19.68 -1.38
N ARG A 38 9.83 19.28 -1.37
CA ARG A 38 10.73 19.24 -2.54
C ARG A 38 11.18 17.83 -2.88
N LYS A 39 11.27 16.96 -1.84
CA LYS A 39 11.70 15.58 -1.97
C LYS A 39 10.77 14.63 -1.22
N VAL A 40 10.32 13.62 -1.94
CA VAL A 40 9.45 12.57 -1.41
C VAL A 40 10.18 11.24 -1.45
N LEU A 41 10.15 10.50 -0.34
CA LEU A 41 10.52 9.08 -0.28
C LEU A 41 9.25 8.24 -0.34
N VAL A 42 9.21 7.25 -1.23
CA VAL A 42 8.09 6.30 -1.33
C VAL A 42 8.53 4.96 -0.77
N SER A 43 7.73 4.37 0.12
CA SER A 43 8.04 3.09 0.75
C SER A 43 6.77 2.26 0.97
N LEU A 44 6.94 0.98 1.26
CA LEU A 44 5.83 0.11 1.69
C LEU A 44 5.47 0.42 3.15
N ASP A 45 6.47 0.47 4.01
CA ASP A 45 6.36 0.70 5.45
C ASP A 45 7.15 1.94 5.87
N VAL A 46 6.76 2.57 6.97
CA VAL A 46 7.54 3.61 7.64
C VAL A 46 8.25 2.99 8.86
N THR A 47 9.35 2.30 8.59
CA THR A 47 10.20 1.69 9.63
C THR A 47 11.22 2.69 10.18
N GLU A 48 11.92 2.32 11.29
CA GLU A 48 13.03 3.10 11.81
C GLU A 48 14.13 3.33 10.73
N ALA A 49 14.41 2.29 9.93
CA ALA A 49 15.39 2.39 8.85
C ALA A 49 14.94 3.36 7.75
N VAL A 50 13.68 3.30 7.33
CA VAL A 50 13.10 4.21 6.32
C VAL A 50 13.07 5.65 6.85
N ALA A 51 12.72 5.87 8.11
CA ALA A 51 12.74 7.20 8.72
C ALA A 51 14.17 7.78 8.79
N ALA A 52 15.15 6.94 9.14
CA ALA A 52 16.57 7.34 9.14
C ALA A 52 17.08 7.65 7.73
N GLU A 53 16.70 6.86 6.72
CA GLU A 53 17.03 7.10 5.31
C GLU A 53 16.41 8.43 4.82
N ALA A 54 15.12 8.66 5.10
CA ALA A 54 14.46 9.91 4.74
C ALA A 54 15.19 11.13 5.32
N ALA A 55 15.56 11.06 6.61
CA ALA A 55 16.33 12.11 7.28
C ALA A 55 17.70 12.31 6.63
N ALA A 56 18.44 11.23 6.37
CA ALA A 56 19.78 11.28 5.78
C ALA A 56 19.79 11.85 4.35
N MET A 57 18.77 11.56 3.55
CA MET A 57 18.65 12.06 2.19
C MET A 57 18.01 13.46 2.11
N GLY A 58 17.54 14.01 3.22
CA GLY A 58 16.84 15.28 3.28
C GLY A 58 15.48 15.22 2.56
N ALA A 59 14.73 14.14 2.76
CA ALA A 59 13.34 14.08 2.31
C ALA A 59 12.44 14.90 3.25
N ASP A 60 11.46 15.57 2.66
CA ASP A 60 10.47 16.38 3.39
C ASP A 60 9.22 15.56 3.73
N LEU A 61 8.95 14.53 2.94
CA LEU A 61 7.76 13.70 3.04
C LEU A 61 8.07 12.23 2.72
N ILE A 62 7.49 11.33 3.51
CA ILE A 62 7.35 9.91 3.16
C ILE A 62 5.90 9.68 2.74
N VAL A 63 5.71 9.00 1.60
CA VAL A 63 4.43 8.43 1.18
C VAL A 63 4.56 6.91 1.29
N ALA A 64 3.77 6.30 2.16
CA ALA A 64 3.82 4.87 2.41
C ALA A 64 2.47 4.20 2.21
N HIS A 65 2.47 2.88 2.06
CA HIS A 65 1.25 2.10 2.00
C HIS A 65 0.74 1.78 3.41
N HIS A 66 1.52 1.09 4.21
CA HIS A 66 1.09 0.68 5.55
C HIS A 66 1.09 1.85 6.54
N PRO A 67 0.02 1.99 7.35
CA PRO A 67 -0.06 3.06 8.32
C PRO A 67 0.99 2.92 9.43
N LEU A 68 1.78 3.98 9.61
CA LEU A 68 2.75 4.09 10.70
C LEU A 68 2.09 4.03 12.08
N MET A 69 0.93 4.68 12.22
CA MET A 69 0.08 4.63 13.39
C MET A 69 -1.25 4.01 12.99
N ASN A 70 -1.54 3.11 13.66
CA ASN A 70 -2.54 2.31 14.02
C ASN A 70 -3.95 2.43 13.50
N CYS A 71 -4.27 1.33 13.08
CA CYS A 71 -5.54 0.68 13.00
C CYS A 71 -6.15 0.43 14.38
N ALA A 72 -7.42 0.05 14.45
CA ALA A 72 -8.20 -0.08 15.69
C ALA A 72 -7.60 -0.98 16.78
N TRP A 73 -6.66 -1.86 16.42
CA TRP A 73 -6.05 -2.83 17.36
C TRP A 73 -4.74 -2.37 18.01
N HIS A 74 -4.12 -1.27 17.53
CA HIS A 74 -2.89 -0.71 18.11
C HIS A 74 -3.00 0.78 18.30
N LYS A 75 -3.67 1.23 19.34
CA LYS A 75 -3.82 2.67 19.63
C LYS A 75 -2.52 3.24 20.18
N VAL A 76 -1.95 4.23 19.51
CA VAL A 76 -0.83 5.01 20.06
C VAL A 76 -1.35 5.84 21.24
N GLN A 77 -0.87 5.52 22.42
CA GLN A 77 -1.22 6.24 23.64
C GLN A 77 -0.07 7.12 24.15
N HIS A 78 1.15 6.82 23.72
CA HIS A 78 2.35 7.58 24.04
C HIS A 78 3.35 7.47 22.89
N VAL A 79 4.24 8.45 22.82
CA VAL A 79 5.37 8.46 21.88
C VAL A 79 6.64 8.60 22.69
N THR A 80 7.37 7.51 22.89
CA THR A 80 8.62 7.45 23.62
C THR A 80 9.68 6.71 22.80
N ALA A 81 10.95 6.86 23.19
CA ALA A 81 12.03 6.13 22.54
C ALA A 81 12.14 4.64 22.96
N ASP A 82 11.22 4.16 23.79
CA ASP A 82 11.27 2.81 24.36
C ASP A 82 10.84 1.74 23.34
N ASP A 83 10.00 2.10 22.36
CA ASP A 83 9.55 1.21 21.31
C ASP A 83 9.90 1.71 19.90
N ALA A 84 9.84 0.82 18.91
CA ALA A 84 10.20 1.12 17.53
C ALA A 84 9.30 2.22 16.92
N GLN A 85 8.01 2.20 17.22
CA GLN A 85 7.06 3.19 16.67
C GLN A 85 7.36 4.60 17.23
N GLY A 86 7.60 4.70 18.53
CA GLY A 86 7.94 5.98 19.15
C GLY A 86 9.28 6.52 18.65
N ARG A 87 10.30 5.67 18.44
CA ARG A 87 11.58 6.08 17.84
C ARG A 87 11.39 6.56 16.41
N THR A 88 10.59 5.86 15.62
CA THR A 88 10.27 6.25 14.23
C THR A 88 9.60 7.62 14.21
N ILE A 89 8.52 7.82 14.96
CA ILE A 89 7.79 9.10 15.04
C ILE A 89 8.73 10.22 15.50
N THR A 90 9.52 9.96 16.53
CA THR A 90 10.48 10.95 17.07
C THR A 90 11.53 11.33 16.02
N THR A 91 12.03 10.38 15.24
CA THR A 91 12.99 10.63 14.15
C THR A 91 12.38 11.52 13.09
N LEU A 92 11.17 11.22 12.65
CA LEU A 92 10.44 12.02 11.65
C LEU A 92 10.26 13.46 12.12
N LEU A 93 9.72 13.64 13.32
CA LEU A 93 9.45 14.99 13.87
C LEU A 93 10.73 15.81 14.09
N LYS A 94 11.81 15.21 14.59
CA LYS A 94 13.10 15.90 14.78
C LYS A 94 13.75 16.34 13.47
N ASN A 95 13.46 15.67 12.38
CA ASN A 95 14.03 15.98 11.07
C ASN A 95 13.05 16.73 10.15
N ASN A 96 11.88 17.15 10.66
CA ASN A 96 10.82 17.82 9.93
C ASN A 96 10.33 17.00 8.70
N VAL A 97 10.31 15.67 8.83
CA VAL A 97 9.80 14.76 7.79
C VAL A 97 8.35 14.42 8.10
N SER A 98 7.46 14.70 7.18
CA SER A 98 6.06 14.30 7.28
C SER A 98 5.84 12.89 6.74
N ALA A 99 4.77 12.20 7.16
CA ALA A 99 4.42 10.87 6.67
C ALA A 99 2.93 10.77 6.35
N ILE A 100 2.63 10.46 5.08
CA ILE A 100 1.29 10.15 4.58
C ILE A 100 1.24 8.65 4.29
N CYS A 101 0.16 7.98 4.72
CA CYS A 101 -0.08 6.58 4.43
C CYS A 101 -1.38 6.40 3.65
N MET A 102 -1.30 5.63 2.55
CA MET A 102 -2.42 5.28 1.68
C MET A 102 -2.56 3.75 1.68
N HIS A 103 -3.54 3.22 2.37
CA HIS A 103 -3.65 1.79 2.69
C HIS A 103 -4.87 1.17 2.01
N THR A 104 -5.89 0.79 2.76
CA THR A 104 -7.05 0.10 2.17
C THR A 104 -7.83 0.95 1.17
N ASN A 105 -7.79 2.28 1.28
CA ASN A 105 -8.33 3.17 0.26
C ASN A 105 -7.58 3.02 -1.09
N LEU A 106 -6.26 2.86 -1.07
CA LEU A 106 -5.47 2.63 -2.29
C LEU A 106 -5.66 1.20 -2.81
N ASP A 107 -5.91 0.22 -1.92
CA ASP A 107 -6.28 -1.13 -2.34
C ASP A 107 -7.62 -1.17 -3.09
N ALA A 108 -8.58 -0.36 -2.65
CA ALA A 108 -9.91 -0.29 -3.23
C ALA A 108 -10.00 0.60 -4.48
N ALA A 109 -9.14 1.62 -4.59
CA ALA A 109 -9.17 2.62 -5.66
C ALA A 109 -8.99 2.01 -7.05
N GLU A 110 -9.62 2.65 -8.05
CA GLU A 110 -9.35 2.36 -9.46
C GLU A 110 -7.92 2.78 -9.81
N GLY A 111 -7.20 1.89 -10.52
CA GLY A 111 -5.77 2.06 -10.78
C GLY A 111 -4.88 1.89 -9.54
N GLY A 112 -5.42 1.46 -8.41
CA GLY A 112 -4.69 1.20 -7.17
C GLY A 112 -3.97 -0.15 -7.15
N VAL A 113 -3.62 -0.61 -5.94
CA VAL A 113 -2.76 -1.79 -5.74
C VAL A 113 -3.32 -3.04 -6.41
N ASN A 114 -4.62 -3.30 -6.25
CA ASN A 114 -5.23 -4.52 -6.79
C ASN A 114 -5.42 -4.47 -8.30
N ASP A 115 -5.60 -3.29 -8.89
CA ASP A 115 -5.61 -3.13 -10.34
C ASP A 115 -4.20 -3.34 -10.92
N ALA A 116 -3.18 -2.76 -10.30
CA ALA A 116 -1.78 -2.97 -10.69
C ALA A 116 -1.38 -4.46 -10.60
N LEU A 117 -1.85 -5.17 -9.56
CA LEU A 117 -1.61 -6.60 -9.41
C LEU A 117 -2.30 -7.42 -10.53
N ALA A 118 -3.55 -7.10 -10.83
CA ALA A 118 -4.31 -7.75 -11.91
C ALA A 118 -3.68 -7.49 -13.28
N GLU A 119 -3.28 -6.27 -13.56
CA GLU A 119 -2.58 -5.88 -14.79
C GLU A 119 -1.25 -6.62 -14.93
N ARG A 120 -0.47 -6.70 -13.83
CA ARG A 120 0.81 -7.40 -13.81
C ARG A 120 0.68 -8.88 -14.17
N LEU A 121 -0.44 -9.51 -13.83
CA LEU A 121 -0.77 -10.89 -14.18
C LEU A 121 -1.48 -11.02 -15.54
N GLY A 122 -1.72 -9.91 -16.26
CA GLY A 122 -2.35 -9.90 -17.57
C GLY A 122 -3.84 -10.21 -17.55
N LEU A 123 -4.53 -9.93 -16.44
CA LEU A 123 -5.97 -10.14 -16.32
C LEU A 123 -6.73 -9.10 -17.13
N GLN A 124 -7.78 -9.53 -17.81
CA GLN A 124 -8.67 -8.70 -18.61
C GLN A 124 -10.08 -8.67 -18.04
N ALA A 125 -10.85 -7.65 -18.45
CA ALA A 125 -12.22 -7.43 -18.00
C ALA A 125 -12.33 -7.49 -16.47
N THR A 126 -11.38 -6.86 -15.78
CA THR A 126 -11.31 -6.86 -14.33
C THR A 126 -12.45 -6.07 -13.70
N LYS A 127 -12.88 -6.54 -12.55
CA LYS A 127 -13.86 -5.87 -11.68
C LYS A 127 -13.52 -6.12 -10.22
N PRO A 128 -14.01 -5.30 -9.29
CA PRO A 128 -13.85 -5.54 -7.86
C PRO A 128 -14.29 -6.96 -7.47
N LEU A 129 -13.54 -7.56 -6.56
CA LEU A 129 -13.81 -8.91 -6.03
C LEU A 129 -14.87 -8.87 -4.92
N THR A 130 -14.83 -7.84 -4.06
CA THR A 130 -15.76 -7.64 -2.95
C THR A 130 -16.57 -6.36 -3.10
N ASP A 131 -17.63 -6.21 -2.30
CA ASP A 131 -18.47 -5.00 -2.28
C ASP A 131 -17.68 -3.77 -1.80
N GLU A 132 -16.69 -3.97 -0.91
CA GLU A 132 -15.75 -2.93 -0.45
C GLU A 132 -14.68 -2.60 -1.50
N LYS A 133 -14.78 -3.16 -2.69
CA LYS A 133 -13.85 -3.00 -3.82
C LYS A 133 -12.44 -3.53 -3.58
N ILE A 134 -12.22 -4.36 -2.56
CA ILE A 134 -10.94 -5.01 -2.30
C ILE A 134 -10.77 -6.20 -3.26
N GLY A 135 -9.54 -6.37 -3.75
CA GLY A 135 -9.22 -7.38 -4.76
C GLY A 135 -9.81 -7.10 -6.14
N ARG A 136 -9.39 -7.89 -7.09
CA ARG A 136 -9.92 -7.88 -8.48
C ARG A 136 -10.18 -9.30 -8.95
N VAL A 137 -11.18 -9.46 -9.80
CA VAL A 137 -11.43 -10.69 -10.55
C VAL A 137 -11.45 -10.38 -12.03
N GLY A 138 -10.78 -11.20 -12.82
CA GLY A 138 -10.70 -11.06 -14.28
C GLY A 138 -10.45 -12.37 -14.95
N THR A 139 -10.14 -12.34 -16.25
CA THR A 139 -9.86 -13.51 -17.07
C THR A 139 -8.49 -13.41 -17.72
N LEU A 140 -7.84 -14.55 -17.89
CA LEU A 140 -6.67 -14.67 -18.76
C LEU A 140 -7.12 -14.66 -20.23
N ASN A 141 -6.23 -14.29 -21.14
CA ASN A 141 -6.48 -14.34 -22.58
C ASN A 141 -6.80 -15.74 -23.10
N CYS A 142 -6.25 -16.76 -22.46
CA CYS A 142 -6.48 -18.18 -22.77
C CYS A 142 -6.41 -19.00 -21.48
N GLU A 143 -6.99 -20.18 -21.52
CA GLU A 143 -6.81 -21.15 -20.45
C GLU A 143 -5.35 -21.59 -20.37
N LYS A 144 -4.87 -21.77 -19.14
CA LYS A 144 -3.53 -22.27 -18.79
C LYS A 144 -3.63 -23.45 -17.87
N THR A 145 -2.67 -24.33 -17.93
CA THR A 145 -2.49 -25.32 -16.87
C THR A 145 -2.11 -24.59 -15.57
N LEU A 146 -2.34 -25.20 -14.42
CA LEU A 146 -1.93 -24.64 -13.14
C LEU A 146 -0.42 -24.34 -13.11
N VAL A 147 0.40 -25.24 -13.64
CA VAL A 147 1.86 -25.08 -13.68
C VAL A 147 2.29 -23.86 -14.49
N GLU A 148 1.72 -23.67 -15.68
CA GLU A 148 1.99 -22.49 -16.52
C GLU A 148 1.60 -21.19 -15.80
N PHE A 149 0.43 -21.17 -15.17
CA PHE A 149 -0.02 -20.00 -14.42
C PHE A 149 0.88 -19.70 -13.20
N LEU A 150 1.30 -20.72 -12.47
CA LEU A 150 2.25 -20.55 -11.33
C LEU A 150 3.60 -20.00 -11.79
N GLN A 151 4.09 -20.45 -12.96
CA GLN A 151 5.30 -19.89 -13.57
C GLN A 151 5.15 -18.42 -13.93
N ASP A 152 3.99 -18.03 -14.48
CA ASP A 152 3.69 -16.62 -14.73
C ASP A 152 3.66 -15.80 -13.46
N VAL A 153 3.04 -16.28 -12.39
CA VAL A 153 3.00 -15.61 -11.09
C VAL A 153 4.43 -15.38 -10.56
N ILE A 154 5.29 -16.42 -10.57
CA ILE A 154 6.68 -16.27 -10.16
C ILE A 154 7.41 -15.23 -11.01
N LYS A 155 7.25 -15.31 -12.32
CA LYS A 155 7.92 -14.45 -13.29
C LYS A 155 7.49 -12.98 -13.16
N TYR A 156 6.18 -12.74 -13.11
CA TYR A 156 5.65 -11.37 -13.18
C TYR A 156 5.62 -10.67 -11.82
N LEU A 157 5.51 -11.42 -10.74
CA LEU A 157 5.53 -10.85 -9.38
C LEU A 157 6.90 -10.95 -8.70
N GLY A 158 7.86 -11.68 -9.28
CA GLY A 158 9.22 -11.80 -8.74
C GLY A 158 9.27 -12.52 -7.39
N CYS A 159 8.34 -13.43 -7.11
CA CYS A 159 8.29 -14.13 -5.84
C CYS A 159 9.31 -15.28 -5.75
N ASN A 160 9.85 -15.51 -4.55
CA ASN A 160 10.85 -16.55 -4.29
C ASN A 160 10.27 -17.97 -4.18
N GLY A 161 8.96 -18.12 -4.28
CA GLY A 161 8.25 -19.39 -4.20
C GLY A 161 6.75 -19.17 -3.98
N LEU A 162 5.99 -20.24 -4.21
CA LEU A 162 4.53 -20.25 -4.10
C LEU A 162 4.06 -21.43 -3.26
N ARG A 163 2.98 -21.24 -2.53
CA ARG A 163 2.15 -22.33 -2.01
C ARG A 163 0.90 -22.41 -2.87
N TYR A 164 0.49 -23.62 -3.23
CA TYR A 164 -0.70 -23.81 -4.06
C TYR A 164 -1.46 -25.07 -3.65
N VAL A 165 -2.71 -25.09 -4.07
CA VAL A 165 -3.57 -26.30 -4.02
C VAL A 165 -4.00 -26.57 -5.45
N ASP A 166 -3.77 -27.79 -5.91
CA ASP A 166 -4.20 -28.21 -7.24
C ASP A 166 -5.65 -28.77 -7.16
N CYS A 167 -6.55 -28.10 -7.87
CA CYS A 167 -7.95 -28.51 -8.00
C CYS A 167 -8.19 -29.34 -9.27
N GLY A 168 -7.15 -29.72 -10.02
CA GLY A 168 -7.24 -30.54 -11.22
C GLY A 168 -7.97 -29.87 -12.40
N ARG A 169 -8.01 -28.54 -12.45
CA ARG A 169 -8.72 -27.78 -13.48
C ARG A 169 -7.81 -26.72 -14.12
N PRO A 170 -7.99 -26.40 -15.40
CA PRO A 170 -7.28 -25.29 -16.01
C PRO A 170 -7.68 -23.95 -15.36
N VAL A 171 -6.76 -22.99 -15.46
CA VAL A 171 -6.92 -21.63 -14.93
C VAL A 171 -7.30 -20.70 -16.07
N HIS A 172 -8.44 -20.04 -15.97
CA HIS A 172 -8.89 -19.02 -16.92
C HIS A 172 -9.42 -17.79 -16.19
N ARG A 173 -10.27 -18.00 -15.20
CA ARG A 173 -10.79 -16.92 -14.34
C ARG A 173 -9.99 -16.87 -13.05
N VAL A 174 -9.45 -15.68 -12.75
CA VAL A 174 -8.53 -15.47 -11.64
C VAL A 174 -9.04 -14.34 -10.76
N ALA A 175 -9.02 -14.55 -9.45
CA ALA A 175 -9.16 -13.50 -8.47
C ALA A 175 -7.78 -13.22 -7.84
N VAL A 176 -7.48 -11.93 -7.63
CA VAL A 176 -6.25 -11.47 -6.98
C VAL A 176 -6.58 -10.54 -5.83
N GLY A 177 -5.76 -10.58 -4.81
CA GLY A 177 -5.82 -9.64 -3.69
C GLY A 177 -4.42 -9.43 -3.12
N GLY A 178 -4.05 -8.18 -2.86
CA GLY A 178 -2.82 -7.80 -2.19
C GLY A 178 -2.98 -7.86 -0.67
N GLY A 179 -1.84 -7.96 0.05
CA GLY A 179 -1.82 -7.95 1.51
C GLY A 179 -2.49 -9.16 2.16
N ALA A 180 -3.16 -8.93 3.28
CA ALA A 180 -3.82 -9.96 4.08
C ALA A 180 -5.26 -10.21 3.59
N CYS A 181 -5.41 -10.68 2.36
CA CYS A 181 -6.70 -11.02 1.73
C CYS A 181 -7.15 -12.45 2.04
N GLY A 182 -6.95 -12.94 3.25
CA GLY A 182 -7.31 -14.29 3.69
C GLY A 182 -8.40 -14.33 4.74
#